data_b6bdc4753f12ee5bdddcec7a5e15215e
#
_entry.id   b6bdc4753f12ee5bdddcec7a5e15215e
#
_cell.length_a   1.000
_cell.length_b   1.000
_cell.length_c   1.000
_cell.angle_alpha   90.00
_cell.angle_beta   90.00
_cell.angle_gamma   90.00
#
_symmetry.space_group_name_H-M   'P 1'
#
loop_
_entity.id
_entity.type
_entity.pdbx_description
1 polymer ?
#
loop_
_entity_poly.entity_id
_entity_poly.type
_entity_poly.pdbx_seq_one_letter_code
_entity_poly.pdbx_strand_id
1 'polypeptide(L)'
;MKQYKSLLLVKSEKTELLLSSTFFRNNLFTLCHLIYTDTFYMKRKWIRWVSWILLTPIILFVILMVLLYVPPVQNLLRREVTAYASKATGMQIQVERIDLRFPLNLLVRGVEVIQQPDTLLSLESLNVRVQAWPLIKGKVEVDEVTLSRVAVNSADLMEGMKIKGVLGRFFLQSHGVDLSNELAVINQVELSDTHMQLLMNDTTTTPKDTTASAPINWKVALHQLKLKNVSFSMQLPADSMRMTAHIGEAAINDAQADLKNQYYDLKKFLLL
;
A
#
# COMPACT_ATOMS: atom_id res chain seq x y z
N MET A 1 -100.37 -28.00 9.81
CA MET A 1 -99.27 -28.85 9.37
C MET A 1 -98.26 -28.18 8.40
N LYS A 2 -98.53 -27.06 7.78
CA LYS A 2 -97.67 -26.36 6.84
C LYS A 2 -96.60 -25.49 7.52
N GLN A 3 -96.86 -24.96 8.74
CA GLN A 3 -95.87 -24.04 9.43
C GLN A 3 -94.72 -24.76 10.05
N TYR A 4 -94.83 -25.99 10.49
CA TYR A 4 -93.68 -26.73 11.08
C TYR A 4 -92.63 -27.20 10.06
N LYS A 5 -93.01 -27.39 8.80
CA LYS A 5 -92.10 -27.79 7.73
C LYS A 5 -91.19 -26.64 7.30
N SER A 6 -91.67 -25.40 7.31
CA SER A 6 -90.85 -24.24 6.96
C SER A 6 -89.78 -23.89 8.06
N LEU A 7 -90.15 -24.13 9.34
CA LEU A 7 -89.28 -23.87 10.45
C LEU A 7 -88.13 -24.88 10.55
N LEU A 8 -88.33 -26.14 10.22
CA LEU A 8 -87.33 -27.21 10.18
C LEU A 8 -86.39 -27.03 8.98
N LEU A 9 -86.87 -26.59 7.81
CA LEU A 9 -86.01 -26.30 6.65
C LEU A 9 -85.06 -25.07 6.93
N VAL A 10 -85.58 -24.00 7.52
CA VAL A 10 -84.78 -22.83 7.87
C VAL A 10 -83.76 -23.14 8.94
N LYS A 11 -84.07 -24.07 9.88
CA LYS A 11 -83.15 -24.48 10.91
C LYS A 11 -82.02 -25.40 10.38
N SER A 12 -82.32 -26.25 9.38
CA SER A 12 -81.34 -27.09 8.70
C SER A 12 -80.38 -26.28 7.83
N GLU A 13 -80.87 -25.28 7.11
CA GLU A 13 -80.06 -24.41 6.27
C GLU A 13 -79.11 -23.52 7.08
N LYS A 14 -79.53 -22.99 8.23
CA LYS A 14 -78.66 -22.24 9.14
C LYS A 14 -77.56 -23.09 9.80
N THR A 15 -77.85 -24.36 10.13
CA THR A 15 -76.86 -25.27 10.70
C THR A 15 -75.82 -25.70 9.66
N GLU A 16 -76.25 -25.92 8.40
CA GLU A 16 -75.28 -26.23 7.32
C GLU A 16 -74.41 -25.01 6.99
N LEU A 17 -74.94 -23.81 6.95
CA LEU A 17 -74.17 -22.58 6.74
C LEU A 17 -73.24 -22.29 7.87
N LEU A 18 -73.60 -22.56 9.12
CA LEU A 18 -72.73 -22.39 10.28
C LEU A 18 -71.63 -23.45 10.32
N LEU A 19 -71.89 -24.69 9.97
CA LEU A 19 -70.91 -25.77 9.83
C LEU A 19 -69.93 -25.50 8.69
N SER A 20 -70.42 -25.03 7.54
CA SER A 20 -69.59 -24.64 6.41
C SER A 20 -68.66 -23.46 6.77
N SER A 21 -69.19 -22.45 7.44
CA SER A 21 -68.40 -21.26 7.81
C SER A 21 -67.32 -21.56 8.89
N THR A 22 -67.60 -22.46 9.83
CA THR A 22 -66.65 -22.88 10.84
C THR A 22 -65.56 -23.81 10.27
N PHE A 23 -65.95 -24.69 9.33
CA PHE A 23 -65.03 -25.58 8.62
C PHE A 23 -64.08 -24.79 7.71
N PHE A 24 -64.57 -23.79 6.99
CA PHE A 24 -63.76 -22.89 6.18
C PHE A 24 -62.81 -22.03 7.01
N ARG A 25 -63.28 -21.51 8.15
CA ARG A 25 -62.47 -20.66 9.05
C ARG A 25 -61.35 -21.44 9.70
N ASN A 26 -61.60 -22.69 10.13
CA ASN A 26 -60.56 -23.53 10.72
C ASN A 26 -59.53 -23.99 9.70
N ASN A 27 -59.95 -24.32 8.46
CA ASN A 27 -59.02 -24.68 7.41
C ASN A 27 -58.22 -23.49 6.90
N LEU A 28 -58.78 -22.28 6.86
CA LEU A 28 -58.02 -21.07 6.50
C LEU A 28 -57.02 -20.71 7.57
N PHE A 29 -57.37 -20.90 8.85
CA PHE A 29 -56.47 -20.60 9.96
C PHE A 29 -55.27 -21.60 10.03
N THR A 30 -55.53 -22.90 9.78
CA THR A 30 -54.48 -23.92 9.68
C THR A 30 -53.63 -23.73 8.45
N LEU A 31 -54.20 -23.37 7.30
CA LEU A 31 -53.43 -23.04 6.09
C LEU A 31 -52.57 -21.78 6.31
N CYS A 32 -53.12 -20.75 6.92
CA CYS A 32 -52.38 -19.53 7.23
C CYS A 32 -51.21 -19.78 8.23
N HIS A 33 -51.45 -20.65 9.23
CA HIS A 33 -50.45 -21.05 10.20
C HIS A 33 -49.35 -21.93 9.56
N LEU A 34 -49.71 -22.84 8.65
CA LEU A 34 -48.78 -23.66 7.89
C LEU A 34 -47.92 -22.79 6.94
N ILE A 35 -48.51 -21.87 6.21
CA ILE A 35 -47.81 -20.96 5.30
C ILE A 35 -46.88 -20.01 6.08
N TYR A 36 -47.34 -19.52 7.25
CA TYR A 36 -46.56 -18.60 8.06
C TYR A 36 -45.36 -19.28 8.71
N THR A 37 -45.51 -20.53 9.20
CA THR A 37 -44.40 -21.28 9.82
C THR A 37 -43.37 -21.73 8.82
N ASP A 38 -43.80 -22.19 7.62
CA ASP A 38 -42.85 -22.63 6.59
C ASP A 38 -42.08 -21.48 5.96
N THR A 39 -42.68 -20.33 5.72
CA THR A 39 -42.00 -19.15 5.20
C THR A 39 -41.00 -18.55 6.20
N PHE A 40 -41.34 -18.60 7.50
CA PHE A 40 -40.41 -18.10 8.53
C PHE A 40 -39.23 -19.05 8.75
N TYR A 41 -39.44 -20.36 8.66
CA TYR A 41 -38.37 -21.38 8.81
C TYR A 41 -37.42 -21.40 7.60
N MET A 42 -37.96 -21.26 6.38
CA MET A 42 -37.16 -21.15 5.16
C MET A 42 -36.32 -19.86 5.13
N LYS A 43 -36.88 -18.73 5.54
CA LYS A 43 -36.13 -17.47 5.67
C LYS A 43 -34.99 -17.60 6.65
N ARG A 44 -35.17 -18.28 7.76
CA ARG A 44 -34.14 -18.47 8.79
C ARG A 44 -33.00 -19.37 8.32
N LYS A 45 -33.28 -20.43 7.56
CA LYS A 45 -32.26 -21.26 6.94
C LYS A 45 -31.50 -20.50 5.84
N TRP A 46 -32.21 -19.80 5.00
CA TRP A 46 -31.62 -19.02 3.91
C TRP A 46 -30.75 -17.88 4.42
N ILE A 47 -31.20 -17.18 5.45
CA ILE A 47 -30.42 -16.14 6.14
C ILE A 47 -29.14 -16.73 6.74
N ARG A 48 -29.18 -17.92 7.33
CA ARG A 48 -28.00 -18.61 7.82
C ARG A 48 -27.03 -18.95 6.69
N TRP A 49 -27.50 -19.48 5.58
CA TRP A 49 -26.66 -19.79 4.43
C TRP A 49 -26.02 -18.53 3.83
N VAL A 50 -26.79 -17.47 3.64
CA VAL A 50 -26.30 -16.18 3.16
C VAL A 50 -25.31 -15.58 4.14
N SER A 51 -25.59 -15.66 5.45
CA SER A 51 -24.66 -15.21 6.49
C SER A 51 -23.34 -15.98 6.47
N TRP A 52 -23.36 -17.31 6.28
CA TRP A 52 -22.15 -18.11 6.16
C TRP A 52 -21.35 -17.77 4.90
N ILE A 53 -22.02 -17.62 3.76
CA ILE A 53 -21.37 -17.23 2.50
C ILE A 53 -20.71 -15.84 2.63
N LEU A 54 -21.35 -14.90 3.31
CA LEU A 54 -20.80 -13.56 3.54
C LEU A 54 -19.67 -13.56 4.60
N LEU A 55 -19.80 -14.39 5.62
CA LEU A 55 -18.85 -14.45 6.74
C LEU A 55 -17.57 -15.20 6.38
N THR A 56 -17.66 -16.21 5.51
CA THR A 56 -16.50 -17.03 5.11
C THR A 56 -15.36 -16.21 4.51
N PRO A 57 -15.56 -15.32 3.52
CA PRO A 57 -14.48 -14.50 2.98
C PRO A 57 -13.90 -13.54 4.02
N ILE A 58 -14.71 -13.04 4.95
CA ILE A 58 -14.26 -12.17 6.03
C ILE A 58 -13.36 -12.95 6.99
N ILE A 59 -13.78 -14.14 7.41
CA ILE A 59 -12.97 -15.01 8.28
C ILE A 59 -11.68 -15.41 7.57
N LEU A 60 -11.75 -15.80 6.29
CA LEU A 60 -10.57 -16.15 5.50
C LEU A 60 -9.60 -14.96 5.40
N PHE A 61 -10.11 -13.76 5.18
CA PHE A 61 -9.32 -12.54 5.15
C PHE A 61 -8.65 -12.25 6.50
N VAL A 62 -9.38 -12.40 7.61
CA VAL A 62 -8.82 -12.23 8.96
C VAL A 62 -7.74 -13.28 9.25
N ILE A 63 -7.97 -14.54 8.88
CA ILE A 63 -6.98 -15.60 9.02
C ILE A 63 -5.73 -15.29 8.20
N LEU A 64 -5.88 -14.86 6.94
CA LEU A 64 -4.77 -14.47 6.08
C LEU A 64 -3.99 -13.30 6.67
N MET A 65 -4.70 -12.29 7.19
CA MET A 65 -4.10 -11.15 7.88
C MET A 65 -3.29 -11.61 9.09
N VAL A 66 -3.87 -12.43 9.96
CA VAL A 66 -3.17 -12.96 11.14
C VAL A 66 -1.95 -13.78 10.72
N LEU A 67 -2.05 -14.57 9.66
CA LEU A 67 -0.96 -15.40 9.16
C LEU A 67 0.24 -14.56 8.72
N LEU A 68 0.01 -13.40 8.09
CA LEU A 68 1.08 -12.47 7.68
C LEU A 68 1.87 -11.90 8.86
N TYR A 69 1.28 -11.84 10.06
CA TYR A 69 1.95 -11.32 11.25
C TYR A 69 2.69 -12.39 12.06
N VAL A 70 2.58 -13.65 11.68
CA VAL A 70 3.26 -14.74 12.38
C VAL A 70 4.75 -14.76 12.01
N PRO A 71 5.68 -14.82 13.00
CA PRO A 71 7.11 -14.77 12.76
C PRO A 71 7.67 -15.77 11.72
N PRO A 72 7.20 -17.02 11.64
CA PRO A 72 7.65 -17.95 10.59
C PRO A 72 7.37 -17.45 9.17
N VAL A 73 6.22 -16.81 8.93
CA VAL A 73 5.86 -16.27 7.60
C VAL A 73 6.73 -15.05 7.26
N GLN A 74 7.01 -14.19 8.22
CA GLN A 74 7.92 -13.06 8.04
C GLN A 74 9.35 -13.52 7.73
N ASN A 75 9.83 -14.58 8.38
CA ASN A 75 11.12 -15.19 8.09
C ASN A 75 11.18 -15.83 6.69
N LEU A 76 10.10 -16.47 6.27
CA LEU A 76 9.98 -17.01 4.91
C LEU A 76 10.04 -15.87 3.89
N LEU A 77 9.24 -14.82 4.10
CA LEU A 77 9.22 -13.64 3.25
C LEU A 77 10.61 -13.01 3.13
N ARG A 78 11.32 -12.85 4.24
CA ARG A 78 12.70 -12.35 4.24
C ARG A 78 13.59 -13.18 3.34
N ARG A 79 13.58 -14.51 3.48
CA ARG A 79 14.43 -15.43 2.70
C ARG A 79 14.14 -15.34 1.21
N GLU A 80 12.87 -15.37 0.83
CA GLU A 80 12.44 -15.32 -0.58
C GLU A 80 12.76 -13.96 -1.22
N VAL A 81 12.48 -12.86 -0.54
CA VAL A 81 12.80 -11.50 -1.03
C VAL A 81 14.30 -11.33 -1.19
N THR A 82 15.09 -11.76 -0.20
CA THR A 82 16.55 -11.66 -0.25
C THR A 82 17.12 -12.51 -1.40
N ALA A 83 16.66 -13.74 -1.55
CA ALA A 83 17.11 -14.63 -2.63
C ALA A 83 16.73 -14.09 -4.02
N TYR A 84 15.51 -13.59 -4.18
CA TYR A 84 15.05 -12.97 -5.43
C TYR A 84 15.88 -11.73 -5.78
N ALA A 85 16.07 -10.82 -4.82
CA ALA A 85 16.84 -9.60 -5.02
C ALA A 85 18.30 -9.89 -5.34
N SER A 86 18.95 -10.84 -4.63
CA SER A 86 20.32 -11.25 -4.92
C SER A 86 20.46 -11.84 -6.33
N LYS A 87 19.50 -12.66 -6.74
CA LYS A 87 19.49 -13.25 -8.08
C LYS A 87 19.25 -12.21 -9.17
N ALA A 88 18.35 -11.25 -8.93
CA ALA A 88 18.02 -10.20 -9.90
C ALA A 88 19.14 -9.20 -10.12
N THR A 89 19.92 -8.89 -9.07
CA THR A 89 21.00 -7.91 -9.12
C THR A 89 22.38 -8.52 -9.38
N GLY A 90 22.55 -9.82 -9.19
CA GLY A 90 23.86 -10.48 -9.21
C GLY A 90 24.74 -10.13 -8.01
N MET A 91 24.21 -9.43 -7.01
CA MET A 91 24.89 -8.99 -5.79
C MET A 91 24.47 -9.83 -4.59
N GLN A 92 25.32 -9.89 -3.58
CA GLN A 92 24.94 -10.53 -2.32
C GLN A 92 24.14 -9.53 -1.47
N ILE A 93 22.84 -9.79 -1.34
CA ILE A 93 21.95 -8.97 -0.51
C ILE A 93 21.67 -9.71 0.79
N GLN A 94 21.82 -9.02 1.90
CA GLN A 94 21.50 -9.52 3.23
C GLN A 94 20.43 -8.63 3.85
N VAL A 95 19.47 -9.21 4.54
CA VAL A 95 18.42 -8.51 5.28
C VAL A 95 18.31 -9.16 6.64
N GLU A 96 18.52 -8.38 7.70
CA GLU A 96 18.44 -8.87 9.06
C GLU A 96 17.00 -9.25 9.43
N ARG A 97 16.07 -8.34 9.15
CA ARG A 97 14.67 -8.50 9.57
C ARG A 97 13.69 -7.77 8.66
N ILE A 98 12.57 -8.43 8.39
CA ILE A 98 11.39 -7.86 7.74
C ILE A 98 10.22 -8.05 8.67
N ASP A 99 9.62 -6.95 9.14
CA ASP A 99 8.43 -6.94 9.97
C ASP A 99 7.27 -6.30 9.21
N LEU A 100 6.16 -6.98 9.15
CA LEU A 100 4.91 -6.40 8.67
C LEU A 100 4.03 -6.07 9.88
N ARG A 101 3.57 -4.82 9.98
CA ARG A 101 2.72 -4.34 11.07
C ARG A 101 1.37 -3.88 10.54
N PHE A 102 0.33 -4.05 11.36
CA PHE A 102 -1.02 -3.59 11.00
C PHE A 102 -1.09 -2.06 10.87
N PRO A 103 -1.84 -1.49 9.92
CA PRO A 103 -2.59 -2.16 8.86
C PRO A 103 -1.71 -2.66 7.69
N LEU A 104 -0.73 -1.92 7.21
CA LEU A 104 0.21 -2.27 6.14
C LEU A 104 1.47 -1.39 6.27
N ASN A 105 2.16 -1.56 7.38
CA ASN A 105 3.43 -0.90 7.64
C ASN A 105 4.55 -1.94 7.52
N LEU A 106 5.38 -1.79 6.49
CA LEU A 106 6.54 -2.63 6.24
C LEU A 106 7.77 -2.00 6.87
N LEU A 107 8.39 -2.71 7.79
CA LEU A 107 9.65 -2.32 8.40
C LEU A 107 10.74 -3.32 8.02
N VAL A 108 11.74 -2.86 7.28
CA VAL A 108 12.92 -3.64 6.90
C VAL A 108 14.11 -3.10 7.70
N ARG A 109 14.89 -3.98 8.29
CA ARG A 109 16.06 -3.62 9.09
C ARG A 109 17.31 -4.36 8.63
N GLY A 110 18.45 -3.69 8.76
CA GLY A 110 19.75 -4.26 8.51
C GLY A 110 19.87 -4.78 7.10
N VAL A 111 19.72 -3.91 6.10
CA VAL A 111 19.94 -4.28 4.69
C VAL A 111 21.39 -3.98 4.34
N GLU A 112 22.08 -4.98 3.83
CA GLU A 112 23.42 -4.84 3.28
C GLU A 112 23.48 -5.40 1.87
N VAL A 113 24.09 -4.64 0.96
CA VAL A 113 24.36 -5.05 -0.41
C VAL A 113 25.88 -5.12 -0.57
N ILE A 114 26.38 -6.32 -0.83
CA ILE A 114 27.80 -6.61 -0.89
C ILE A 114 28.14 -7.10 -2.30
N GLN A 115 29.14 -6.48 -2.87
CA GLN A 115 29.85 -6.98 -4.05
C GLN A 115 31.32 -7.10 -3.68
N GLN A 116 31.74 -8.30 -3.39
CA GLN A 116 33.06 -8.56 -2.82
C GLN A 116 34.18 -7.84 -3.59
N PRO A 117 35.10 -7.14 -2.90
CA PRO A 117 35.23 -7.09 -1.43
C PRO A 117 34.42 -5.99 -0.74
N ASP A 118 33.68 -5.15 -1.47
CA ASP A 118 33.11 -3.91 -0.98
C ASP A 118 31.64 -4.05 -0.56
N THR A 119 31.27 -3.35 0.51
CA THR A 119 29.87 -3.10 0.85
C THR A 119 29.39 -1.86 0.12
N LEU A 120 28.45 -2.05 -0.80
CA LEU A 120 27.94 -1.00 -1.67
C LEU A 120 26.84 -0.16 -1.00
N LEU A 121 26.02 -0.82 -0.21
CA LEU A 121 24.91 -0.20 0.51
C LEU A 121 24.78 -0.83 1.90
N SER A 122 24.63 0.01 2.90
CA SER A 122 24.20 -0.40 4.23
C SER A 122 23.03 0.49 4.65
N LEU A 123 21.95 -0.11 5.10
CA LEU A 123 20.74 0.56 5.54
C LEU A 123 20.28 0.01 6.88
N GLU A 124 20.20 0.86 7.90
CA GLU A 124 19.73 0.40 9.20
C GLU A 124 18.24 0.11 9.23
N SER A 125 17.42 1.03 8.74
CA SER A 125 15.98 0.80 8.68
C SER A 125 15.29 1.53 7.53
N LEU A 126 14.36 0.82 6.90
CA LEU A 126 13.39 1.32 5.95
C LEU A 126 12.00 1.05 6.52
N ASN A 127 11.21 2.09 6.68
CA ASN A 127 9.81 2.00 7.06
C ASN A 127 8.94 2.52 5.92
N VAL A 128 8.00 1.71 5.46
CA VAL A 128 7.06 2.07 4.38
C VAL A 128 5.65 1.83 4.88
N ARG A 129 4.84 2.87 4.89
CA ARG A 129 3.41 2.80 5.20
C ARG A 129 2.60 2.85 3.92
N VAL A 130 1.76 1.85 3.71
CA VAL A 130 0.90 1.72 2.53
C VAL A 130 -0.56 1.82 2.96
N GLN A 131 -1.38 2.47 2.14
CA GLN A 131 -2.83 2.55 2.36
C GLN A 131 -3.48 1.20 2.07
N ALA A 132 -4.24 0.69 3.05
CA ALA A 132 -4.93 -0.58 2.90
C ALA A 132 -6.15 -0.50 1.95
N TRP A 133 -6.86 0.63 1.96
CA TRP A 133 -8.09 0.79 1.18
C TRP A 133 -7.89 0.84 -0.34
N PRO A 134 -6.92 1.60 -0.88
CA PRO A 134 -6.58 1.56 -2.30
C PRO A 134 -6.10 0.18 -2.76
N LEU A 135 -5.38 -0.53 -1.88
CA LEU A 135 -4.87 -1.86 -2.21
C LEU A 135 -5.98 -2.88 -2.52
N ILE A 136 -7.11 -2.81 -1.80
CA ILE A 136 -8.30 -3.63 -2.08
C ILE A 136 -8.85 -3.37 -3.49
N LYS A 137 -8.63 -2.18 -4.02
CA LYS A 137 -8.99 -1.76 -5.38
C LYS A 137 -7.90 -2.03 -6.41
N GLY A 138 -6.84 -2.76 -6.04
CA GLY A 138 -5.68 -3.03 -6.90
C GLY A 138 -4.74 -1.86 -7.14
N LYS A 139 -4.84 -0.78 -6.33
CA LYS A 139 -3.96 0.37 -6.38
C LYS A 139 -2.98 0.35 -5.21
N VAL A 140 -1.71 0.60 -5.47
CA VAL A 140 -0.69 0.74 -4.42
C VAL A 140 -0.48 2.24 -4.17
N GLU A 141 -0.91 2.71 -3.01
CA GLU A 141 -0.69 4.08 -2.56
C GLU A 141 0.20 4.07 -1.31
N VAL A 142 1.32 4.79 -1.39
CA VAL A 142 2.30 4.89 -0.32
C VAL A 142 2.06 6.21 0.41
N ASP A 143 1.81 6.12 1.73
CA ASP A 143 1.60 7.30 2.59
C ASP A 143 2.91 7.90 3.08
N GLU A 144 3.81 7.02 3.52
CA GLU A 144 5.01 7.44 4.23
C GLU A 144 6.17 6.50 3.93
N VAL A 145 7.34 7.08 3.69
CA VAL A 145 8.61 6.37 3.60
C VAL A 145 9.60 7.03 4.54
N THR A 146 10.20 6.26 5.41
CA THR A 146 11.31 6.71 6.26
C THR A 146 12.52 5.81 6.06
N LEU A 147 13.66 6.41 5.71
CA LEU A 147 14.97 5.76 5.70
C LEU A 147 15.80 6.30 6.85
N SER A 148 16.50 5.43 7.54
CA SER A 148 17.40 5.83 8.62
C SER A 148 18.76 5.19 8.44
N ARG A 149 19.79 5.99 8.57
CA ARG A 149 21.20 5.62 8.46
C ARG A 149 21.51 4.75 7.24
N VAL A 150 21.55 5.39 6.09
CA VAL A 150 21.94 4.76 4.83
C VAL A 150 23.37 5.17 4.51
N ALA A 151 24.23 4.20 4.30
CA ALA A 151 25.57 4.43 3.76
C ALA A 151 25.67 3.82 2.35
N VAL A 152 26.17 4.59 1.41
CA VAL A 152 26.33 4.19 0.01
C VAL A 152 27.80 4.34 -0.37
N ASN A 153 28.34 3.35 -1.05
CA ASN A 153 29.65 3.37 -1.65
C ASN A 153 29.58 2.65 -3.01
N SER A 154 29.61 3.41 -4.10
CA SER A 154 29.52 2.80 -5.44
C SER A 154 30.75 1.97 -5.83
N ALA A 155 31.84 2.06 -5.05
CA ALA A 155 33.11 1.40 -5.36
C ALA A 155 33.48 1.58 -6.83
N ASP A 156 33.71 0.51 -7.56
CA ASP A 156 34.07 0.52 -8.96
C ASP A 156 32.90 0.12 -9.91
N LEU A 157 31.65 0.21 -9.42
CA LEU A 157 30.45 -0.09 -10.22
C LEU A 157 30.23 0.86 -11.40
N MET A 158 30.69 2.10 -11.25
CA MET A 158 30.56 3.13 -12.27
C MET A 158 31.93 3.52 -12.77
N GLU A 159 32.21 3.28 -14.05
CA GLU A 159 33.47 3.70 -14.67
C GLU A 159 33.61 5.23 -14.59
N GLY A 160 34.74 5.69 -14.07
CA GLY A 160 35.04 7.12 -14.00
C GLY A 160 34.31 7.90 -12.91
N MET A 161 33.44 7.27 -12.13
CA MET A 161 32.69 7.97 -11.07
C MET A 161 32.58 7.10 -9.81
N LYS A 162 32.97 7.69 -8.66
CA LYS A 162 32.78 7.07 -7.36
C LYS A 162 31.87 7.94 -6.49
N ILE A 163 30.83 7.34 -6.00
CA ILE A 163 29.86 7.98 -5.10
C ILE A 163 30.03 7.37 -3.71
N LYS A 164 30.28 8.21 -2.72
CA LYS A 164 30.22 7.82 -1.31
C LYS A 164 29.25 8.75 -0.59
N GLY A 165 28.45 8.21 0.28
CA GLY A 165 27.51 9.06 1.01
C GLY A 165 26.95 8.38 2.24
N VAL A 166 26.58 9.23 3.18
CA VAL A 166 25.84 8.84 4.38
C VAL A 166 24.62 9.72 4.46
N LEU A 167 23.47 9.12 4.56
CA LEU A 167 22.18 9.76 4.78
C LEU A 167 21.72 9.40 6.20
N GLY A 168 21.60 10.41 7.08
CA GLY A 168 21.15 10.19 8.44
C GLY A 168 19.67 9.83 8.47
N ARG A 169 18.83 10.68 7.88
CA ARG A 169 17.40 10.45 7.79
C ARG A 169 16.82 11.02 6.51
N PHE A 170 15.99 10.22 5.84
CA PHE A 170 15.08 10.64 4.79
C PHE A 170 13.67 10.35 5.22
N PHE A 171 12.80 11.32 5.11
CA PHE A 171 11.37 11.20 5.37
C PHE A 171 10.59 11.73 4.17
N LEU A 172 9.65 10.95 3.70
CA LEU A 172 8.73 11.31 2.64
C LEU A 172 7.31 11.01 3.11
N GLN A 173 6.43 12.00 3.00
CA GLN A 173 5.00 11.85 3.19
C GLN A 173 4.29 12.22 1.91
N SER A 174 3.48 11.30 1.37
CA SER A 174 2.71 11.53 0.16
C SER A 174 1.22 11.51 0.43
N HIS A 175 0.45 12.15 -0.41
CA HIS A 175 -1.01 12.10 -0.39
C HIS A 175 -1.57 11.10 -1.41
N GLY A 176 -0.69 10.44 -2.14
CA GLY A 176 -0.97 9.41 -3.11
C GLY A 176 0.04 9.44 -4.26
N VAL A 177 0.48 8.28 -4.66
CA VAL A 177 1.28 8.07 -5.85
C VAL A 177 0.46 7.20 -6.78
N ASP A 178 -0.04 7.79 -7.86
CA ASP A 178 -0.76 7.06 -8.91
C ASP A 178 0.23 6.61 -9.97
N LEU A 179 0.64 5.34 -9.86
CA LEU A 179 1.57 4.73 -10.81
C LEU A 179 1.00 4.61 -12.22
N SER A 180 -0.33 4.52 -12.35
CA SER A 180 -1.00 4.36 -13.64
C SER A 180 -1.05 5.66 -14.45
N ASN A 181 -1.18 6.79 -13.75
CA ASN A 181 -1.23 8.12 -14.35
C ASN A 181 0.10 8.88 -14.24
N GLU A 182 1.14 8.26 -13.69
CA GLU A 182 2.46 8.86 -13.46
C GLU A 182 2.37 10.20 -12.70
N LEU A 183 1.49 10.23 -11.67
CA LEU A 183 1.23 11.40 -10.84
C LEU A 183 1.67 11.14 -9.40
N ALA A 184 2.48 12.03 -8.83
CA ALA A 184 2.86 11.99 -7.43
C ALA A 184 2.53 13.31 -6.73
N VAL A 185 1.74 13.25 -5.65
CA VAL A 185 1.49 14.38 -4.78
C VAL A 185 2.19 14.13 -3.46
N ILE A 186 3.24 14.90 -3.21
CA ILE A 186 4.11 14.76 -2.06
C ILE A 186 3.85 15.94 -1.11
N ASN A 187 3.44 15.62 0.11
CA ASN A 187 3.17 16.64 1.13
C ASN A 187 4.47 17.17 1.72
N GLN A 188 5.36 16.28 2.10
CA GLN A 188 6.62 16.63 2.75
C GLN A 188 7.73 15.68 2.36
N VAL A 189 8.89 16.26 2.10
CA VAL A 189 10.18 15.57 2.05
C VAL A 189 11.09 16.21 3.07
N GLU A 190 11.74 15.44 3.89
CA GLU A 190 12.78 15.91 4.81
C GLU A 190 14.03 15.07 4.62
N LEU A 191 15.15 15.75 4.43
CA LEU A 191 16.48 15.17 4.34
C LEU A 191 17.35 15.78 5.45
N SER A 192 17.87 14.95 6.33
CA SER A 192 18.70 15.41 7.44
C SER A 192 19.99 14.60 7.61
N ASP A 193 21.02 15.27 8.08
CA ASP A 193 22.34 14.71 8.39
C ASP A 193 22.92 13.90 7.22
N THR A 194 22.95 14.54 6.06
CA THR A 194 23.34 13.89 4.81
C THR A 194 24.67 14.45 4.30
N HIS A 195 25.60 13.54 4.04
CA HIS A 195 26.91 13.86 3.47
C HIS A 195 27.13 13.04 2.20
N MET A 196 27.27 13.72 1.07
CA MET A 196 27.51 13.08 -0.22
C MET A 196 28.84 13.53 -0.79
N GLN A 197 29.62 12.58 -1.29
CA GLN A 197 30.89 12.81 -1.97
C GLN A 197 30.86 12.19 -3.34
N LEU A 198 31.13 12.97 -4.34
CA LEU A 198 31.25 12.56 -5.73
C LEU A 198 32.71 12.75 -6.18
N LEU A 199 33.34 11.67 -6.57
CA LEU A 199 34.65 11.69 -7.18
C LEU A 199 34.50 11.31 -8.65
N MET A 200 34.83 12.23 -9.56
CA MET A 200 34.79 12.00 -11.01
C MET A 200 36.19 11.93 -11.56
N ASN A 201 36.63 10.75 -11.97
CA ASN A 201 37.87 10.60 -12.72
C ASN A 201 37.62 10.97 -14.17
N ASP A 202 38.54 11.72 -14.78
CA ASP A 202 38.46 12.13 -16.15
C ASP A 202 38.70 10.94 -17.10
N THR A 203 37.68 10.14 -17.29
CA THR A 203 37.61 9.19 -18.38
C THR A 203 36.82 9.85 -19.49
N THR A 204 37.49 10.31 -20.51
CA THR A 204 36.93 10.86 -21.74
C THR A 204 36.07 9.89 -22.55
N THR A 205 35.64 8.81 -21.97
CA THR A 205 34.63 7.91 -22.50
C THR A 205 33.27 8.29 -21.95
N THR A 206 32.59 9.18 -22.67
CA THR A 206 31.13 9.33 -22.54
C THR A 206 30.53 7.92 -22.64
N PRO A 207 29.81 7.43 -21.60
CA PRO A 207 29.09 6.19 -21.72
C PRO A 207 28.08 6.37 -22.85
N LYS A 208 28.30 5.70 -23.94
CA LYS A 208 27.37 5.65 -25.08
C LYS A 208 26.30 4.63 -24.72
N ASP A 209 25.57 4.90 -23.61
CA ASP A 209 24.36 4.19 -23.34
C ASP A 209 23.26 4.69 -24.27
N THR A 210 23.23 4.08 -25.45
CA THR A 210 22.19 4.20 -26.45
C THR A 210 20.96 3.33 -26.12
N THR A 211 20.76 2.92 -24.90
CA THR A 211 19.46 2.46 -24.45
C THR A 211 18.62 3.69 -24.22
N ALA A 212 17.77 4.00 -25.19
CA ALA A 212 16.75 5.03 -25.03
C ALA A 212 15.95 4.69 -23.77
N SER A 213 16.25 5.38 -22.66
CA SER A 213 15.41 5.32 -21.47
C SER A 213 14.00 5.66 -21.88
N ALA A 214 13.04 4.84 -21.46
CA ALA A 214 11.64 5.18 -21.66
C ALA A 214 11.40 6.62 -21.15
N PRO A 215 10.65 7.44 -21.88
CA PRO A 215 10.42 8.82 -21.48
C PRO A 215 9.77 8.85 -20.11
N ILE A 216 10.36 9.62 -19.19
CA ILE A 216 9.81 9.82 -17.85
C ILE A 216 8.70 10.85 -17.96
N ASN A 217 7.44 10.41 -17.80
CA ASN A 217 6.26 11.28 -17.99
C ASN A 217 5.67 11.78 -16.66
N TRP A 218 6.37 11.61 -15.55
CA TRP A 218 5.87 11.92 -14.22
C TRP A 218 5.59 13.40 -14.00
N LYS A 219 4.44 13.65 -13.37
CA LYS A 219 4.09 14.96 -12.80
C LYS A 219 4.18 14.85 -11.28
N VAL A 220 5.00 15.69 -10.70
CA VAL A 220 5.26 15.72 -9.27
C VAL A 220 4.87 17.06 -8.70
N ALA A 221 3.96 17.06 -7.72
CA ALA A 221 3.64 18.21 -6.90
C ALA A 221 4.26 17.99 -5.50
N LEU A 222 5.07 18.93 -5.04
CA LEU A 222 5.75 18.88 -3.76
C LEU A 222 5.36 20.11 -2.94
N HIS A 223 4.67 19.90 -1.81
CA HIS A 223 4.27 21.00 -0.95
C HIS A 223 5.39 21.51 -0.06
N GLN A 224 6.21 20.62 0.48
CA GLN A 224 7.30 21.04 1.34
C GLN A 224 8.53 20.12 1.20
N LEU A 225 9.71 20.73 0.98
CA LEU A 225 11.01 20.11 1.12
C LEU A 225 11.76 20.80 2.25
N LYS A 226 12.28 20.01 3.18
CA LYS A 226 13.17 20.47 4.26
C LYS A 226 14.52 19.79 4.15
N LEU A 227 15.55 20.59 4.15
CA LEU A 227 16.95 20.15 4.21
C LEU A 227 17.57 20.62 5.52
N LYS A 228 18.19 19.71 6.25
CA LYS A 228 18.88 20.00 7.50
C LYS A 228 20.25 19.34 7.52
N ASN A 229 21.30 20.12 7.75
CA ASN A 229 22.66 19.62 7.82
C ASN A 229 23.03 18.72 6.63
N VAL A 230 22.90 19.26 5.41
CA VAL A 230 23.19 18.56 4.16
C VAL A 230 24.49 19.09 3.59
N SER A 231 25.45 18.22 3.34
CA SER A 231 26.70 18.59 2.69
C SER A 231 26.95 17.75 1.43
N PHE A 232 27.47 18.41 0.42
CA PHE A 232 27.85 17.83 -0.84
C PHE A 232 29.28 18.23 -1.17
N SER A 233 30.09 17.28 -1.57
CA SER A 233 31.41 17.55 -2.09
C SER A 233 31.65 16.83 -3.41
N MET A 234 32.19 17.54 -4.37
CA MET A 234 32.56 17.02 -5.67
C MET A 234 34.05 17.26 -5.89
N GLN A 235 34.76 16.27 -6.40
CA GLN A 235 36.18 16.34 -6.74
C GLN A 235 36.35 15.85 -8.17
N LEU A 236 37.06 16.67 -8.96
CA LEU A 236 37.55 16.34 -10.29
C LEU A 236 39.08 16.37 -10.24
N PRO A 237 39.75 15.23 -10.02
CA PRO A 237 41.18 15.18 -9.85
C PRO A 237 41.97 15.67 -11.07
N ALA A 238 41.46 15.42 -12.29
CA ALA A 238 42.09 15.87 -13.54
C ALA A 238 42.21 17.41 -13.61
N ASP A 239 41.20 18.12 -13.18
CA ASP A 239 41.15 19.58 -13.21
C ASP A 239 41.65 20.22 -11.87
N SER A 240 42.05 19.39 -10.93
CA SER A 240 42.36 19.82 -9.54
C SER A 240 41.19 20.61 -8.89
N MET A 241 39.97 20.40 -9.42
CA MET A 241 38.78 21.12 -8.96
C MET A 241 38.15 20.39 -7.80
N ARG A 242 37.85 21.15 -6.74
CA ARG A 242 37.06 20.69 -5.61
C ARG A 242 35.93 21.68 -5.34
N MET A 243 34.72 21.19 -5.28
CA MET A 243 33.55 21.97 -4.90
C MET A 243 32.96 21.36 -3.62
N THR A 244 32.65 22.20 -2.66
CA THR A 244 31.96 21.77 -1.43
C THR A 244 30.83 22.74 -1.16
N ALA A 245 29.65 22.20 -0.91
CA ALA A 245 28.48 22.95 -0.50
C ALA A 245 27.96 22.40 0.82
N HIS A 246 27.62 23.27 1.74
CA HIS A 246 26.99 22.90 3.00
C HIS A 246 25.73 23.72 3.21
N ILE A 247 24.63 23.04 3.48
CA ILE A 247 23.32 23.62 3.74
C ILE A 247 23.00 23.31 5.20
N GLY A 248 23.00 24.33 6.06
CA GLY A 248 22.60 24.19 7.45
C GLY A 248 21.13 23.86 7.56
N GLU A 249 20.29 24.77 7.06
CA GLU A 249 18.85 24.57 6.97
C GLU A 249 18.29 25.26 5.71
N ALA A 250 17.47 24.56 4.94
CA ALA A 250 16.76 25.13 3.82
C ALA A 250 15.36 24.54 3.70
N ALA A 251 14.42 25.33 3.23
CA ALA A 251 13.06 24.89 2.97
C ALA A 251 12.57 25.39 1.61
N ILE A 252 11.93 24.51 0.89
CA ILE A 252 11.22 24.81 -0.36
C ILE A 252 9.75 24.53 -0.12
N ASN A 253 8.89 25.46 -0.48
CA ASN A 253 7.45 25.28 -0.39
C ASN A 253 6.82 25.44 -1.77
N ASP A 254 5.88 24.54 -2.08
CA ASP A 254 5.10 24.52 -3.30
C ASP A 254 5.94 24.51 -4.58
N ALA A 255 6.59 23.39 -4.82
CA ALA A 255 7.28 23.11 -6.07
C ALA A 255 6.45 22.14 -6.94
N GLN A 256 6.50 22.34 -8.25
CA GLN A 256 5.89 21.47 -9.25
C GLN A 256 6.92 21.10 -10.32
N ALA A 257 6.92 19.86 -10.72
CA ALA A 257 7.77 19.36 -11.80
C ALA A 257 6.94 18.51 -12.78
N ASP A 258 6.93 18.89 -14.04
CA ASP A 258 6.45 18.09 -15.14
C ASP A 258 7.69 17.58 -15.90
N LEU A 259 8.06 16.33 -15.63
CA LEU A 259 9.29 15.75 -16.19
C LEU A 259 9.19 15.51 -17.68
N LYS A 260 7.97 15.31 -18.19
CA LYS A 260 7.73 15.12 -19.62
C LYS A 260 8.01 16.39 -20.41
N ASN A 261 7.53 17.53 -19.90
CA ASN A 261 7.66 18.82 -20.56
C ASN A 261 8.89 19.61 -20.08
N GLN A 262 9.69 19.03 -19.16
CA GLN A 262 10.85 19.67 -18.50
C GLN A 262 10.48 21.03 -17.87
N TYR A 263 9.26 21.13 -17.37
CA TYR A 263 8.75 22.31 -16.71
C TYR A 263 8.90 22.20 -15.20
N TYR A 264 9.53 23.19 -14.58
CA TYR A 264 9.78 23.27 -13.15
C TYR A 264 9.29 24.60 -12.63
N ASP A 265 8.42 24.59 -11.65
CA ASP A 265 7.91 25.79 -10.96
C ASP A 265 8.24 25.70 -9.46
N LEU A 266 8.79 26.77 -8.94
CA LEU A 266 9.20 26.86 -7.54
C LEU A 266 8.68 28.20 -6.96
N LYS A 267 7.71 28.12 -6.04
CA LYS A 267 7.07 29.34 -5.54
C LYS A 267 7.83 30.01 -4.41
N LYS A 268 8.42 29.25 -3.50
CA LYS A 268 9.10 29.83 -2.34
C LYS A 268 10.32 29.01 -1.92
N PHE A 269 11.45 29.69 -1.84
CA PHE A 269 12.70 29.15 -1.30
C PHE A 269 13.14 29.97 -0.07
N LEU A 270 13.51 29.28 1.01
CA LEU A 270 14.02 29.87 2.25
C LEU A 270 15.34 29.19 2.57
N LEU A 271 16.38 29.97 2.80
CA LEU A 271 17.67 29.55 3.33
C LEU A 271 17.81 30.18 4.71
N LEU A 272 18.09 29.37 5.72
CA LEU A 272 18.23 29.80 7.10
C LEU A 272 19.64 29.51 7.61
#